data_daaaafe7a50cb7cd85a738f8ec3986e4
#
_entry.id   daaaafe7a50cb7cd85a738f8ec3986e4
#
_cell.length_a   1.000
_cell.length_b   1.000
_cell.length_c   1.000
_cell.angle_alpha   90.00
_cell.angle_beta   90.00
_cell.angle_gamma   90.00
#
_symmetry.space_group_name_H-M   'P 1'
#
loop_
_entity.id
_entity.type
_entity.pdbx_description
1 polymer ?
#
loop_
_entity_poly.entity_id
_entity_poly.type
_entity_poly.pdbx_seq_one_letter_code
_entity_poly.pdbx_strand_id
1 'polypeptide(L)'
;KYVAAVKKRGLKCFMYCNGARLNGQFMKDVIDAGIDFIRVSVIGYNKEMYNKWMDVDNFNLILSNLSEIKKYIQESDSKCQLSTYHLVTDNKKEKYEIDEYKKNVIEKIGLSRSYIWKMHNWSGNYDNTNPRLGMKKKSCGRPFAPEITIRAGGKEGRTSAMVPCCQTLGPPNEEKSILGHLDKQSFEEVYFGEEYEKLRDAHTRKAFDEIE
;
A
#
# COMPACT_ATOMS: atom_id res chain seq x y z
N LYS A 1 -10.29 -17.32 -2.05
CA LYS A 1 -11.67 -16.98 -1.65
C LYS A 1 -12.00 -15.52 -1.91
N TYR A 2 -11.29 -14.52 -1.34
CA TYR A 2 -11.61 -13.09 -1.51
C TYR A 2 -11.45 -12.61 -2.96
N VAL A 3 -10.33 -12.94 -3.62
CA VAL A 3 -10.11 -12.59 -5.04
C VAL A 3 -11.27 -13.10 -5.91
N ALA A 4 -11.63 -14.39 -5.76
CA ALA A 4 -12.72 -14.97 -6.52
C ALA A 4 -14.07 -14.28 -6.26
N ALA A 5 -14.34 -13.85 -5.02
CA ALA A 5 -15.56 -13.12 -4.68
C ALA A 5 -15.64 -11.75 -5.36
N VAL A 6 -14.51 -11.02 -5.43
CA VAL A 6 -14.40 -9.74 -6.14
C VAL A 6 -14.58 -9.95 -7.65
N LYS A 7 -13.90 -10.95 -8.22
CA LYS A 7 -13.95 -11.26 -9.66
C LYS A 7 -15.33 -11.72 -10.11
N LYS A 8 -16.05 -12.49 -9.27
CA LYS A 8 -17.45 -12.89 -9.55
C LYS A 8 -18.38 -11.68 -9.72
N ARG A 9 -18.04 -10.53 -9.16
CA ARG A 9 -18.80 -9.28 -9.29
C ARG A 9 -18.34 -8.41 -10.46
N GLY A 10 -17.45 -8.90 -11.33
CA GLY A 10 -16.90 -8.15 -12.46
C GLY A 10 -15.95 -7.02 -12.07
N LEU A 11 -15.54 -6.95 -10.81
CA LEU A 11 -14.65 -5.90 -10.31
C LEU A 11 -13.18 -6.26 -10.52
N LYS A 12 -12.33 -5.22 -10.59
CA LYS A 12 -10.88 -5.40 -10.58
C LYS A 12 -10.39 -5.68 -9.16
N CYS A 13 -9.41 -6.57 -9.05
CA CYS A 13 -8.79 -6.96 -7.77
C CYS A 13 -7.29 -6.69 -7.81
N PHE A 14 -6.81 -5.90 -6.85
CA PHE A 14 -5.40 -5.56 -6.69
C PHE A 14 -4.89 -6.06 -5.34
N MET A 15 -3.64 -6.53 -5.30
CA MET A 15 -2.97 -6.92 -4.07
C MET A 15 -1.64 -6.18 -3.91
N TYR A 16 -1.45 -5.60 -2.74
CA TYR A 16 -0.19 -5.03 -2.29
C TYR A 16 0.31 -5.85 -1.10
N CYS A 17 1.53 -6.33 -1.16
CA CYS A 17 2.08 -7.20 -0.11
C CYS A 17 3.61 -7.08 -0.02
N ASN A 18 4.19 -7.67 1.02
CA ASN A 18 5.64 -7.80 1.13
C ASN A 18 6.22 -9.00 0.34
N GLY A 19 5.37 -9.84 -0.25
CA GLY A 19 5.76 -10.96 -1.09
C GLY A 19 6.32 -12.20 -0.37
N ALA A 20 6.57 -12.15 0.95
CA ALA A 20 7.23 -13.24 1.66
C ALA A 20 6.44 -14.56 1.66
N ARG A 21 5.12 -14.48 1.65
CA ARG A 21 4.20 -15.64 1.64
C ARG A 21 3.59 -15.92 0.26
N LEU A 22 3.94 -15.12 -0.75
CA LEU A 22 3.35 -15.26 -2.08
C LEU A 22 4.21 -16.22 -2.92
N ASN A 23 4.10 -17.50 -2.63
CA ASN A 23 4.82 -18.58 -3.29
C ASN A 23 4.00 -19.87 -3.34
N GLY A 24 4.50 -20.88 -4.04
CA GLY A 24 3.91 -22.21 -4.13
C GLY A 24 2.43 -22.21 -4.51
N GLN A 25 1.64 -23.09 -3.88
CA GLN A 25 0.22 -23.25 -4.21
C GLN A 25 -0.60 -21.99 -3.90
N PHE A 26 -0.31 -21.28 -2.80
CA PHE A 26 -1.03 -20.05 -2.46
C PHE A 26 -0.91 -18.98 -3.55
N MET A 27 0.28 -18.80 -4.11
CA MET A 27 0.52 -17.87 -5.21
C MET A 27 -0.29 -18.28 -6.45
N LYS A 28 -0.28 -19.56 -6.82
CA LYS A 28 -1.07 -20.09 -7.95
C LYS A 28 -2.56 -19.86 -7.74
N ASP A 29 -3.08 -20.23 -6.58
CA ASP A 29 -4.51 -20.01 -6.25
C ASP A 29 -4.95 -18.54 -6.37
N VAL A 30 -4.08 -17.61 -5.99
CA VAL A 30 -4.35 -16.17 -6.11
C VAL A 30 -4.41 -15.74 -7.58
N ILE A 31 -3.49 -16.22 -8.40
CA ILE A 31 -3.41 -15.89 -9.83
C ILE A 31 -4.59 -16.53 -10.58
N ASP A 32 -4.86 -17.82 -10.32
CA ASP A 32 -5.95 -18.58 -10.96
C ASP A 32 -7.34 -18.07 -10.56
N ALA A 33 -7.46 -17.46 -9.37
CA ALA A 33 -8.67 -16.76 -8.97
C ALA A 33 -8.93 -15.46 -9.76
N GLY A 34 -8.01 -15.07 -10.66
CA GLY A 34 -8.16 -13.97 -11.61
C GLY A 34 -7.77 -12.61 -11.04
N ILE A 35 -6.80 -12.53 -10.13
CA ILE A 35 -6.28 -11.24 -9.66
C ILE A 35 -5.72 -10.44 -10.84
N ASP A 36 -6.05 -9.13 -10.90
CA ASP A 36 -5.63 -8.29 -12.02
C ASP A 36 -4.22 -7.70 -11.83
N PHE A 37 -3.83 -7.47 -10.57
CA PHE A 37 -2.58 -6.78 -10.28
C PHE A 37 -1.96 -7.19 -8.94
N ILE A 38 -0.68 -7.50 -8.97
CA ILE A 38 0.14 -7.79 -7.77
C ILE A 38 1.28 -6.78 -7.72
N ARG A 39 1.40 -6.09 -6.57
CA ARG A 39 2.53 -5.21 -6.29
C ARG A 39 3.24 -5.66 -5.02
N VAL A 40 4.52 -5.95 -5.15
CA VAL A 40 5.35 -6.38 -4.03
C VAL A 40 6.23 -5.23 -3.56
N SER A 41 6.17 -4.91 -2.28
CA SER A 41 7.02 -3.89 -1.65
C SER A 41 8.44 -4.44 -1.48
N VAL A 42 9.40 -3.80 -2.16
CA VAL A 42 10.83 -4.11 -2.06
C VAL A 42 11.56 -2.81 -1.75
N ILE A 43 11.62 -2.45 -0.47
CA ILE A 43 12.28 -1.23 -0.02
C ILE A 43 13.75 -1.54 0.26
N GLY A 44 14.60 -1.17 -0.69
CA GLY A 44 16.04 -1.48 -0.68
C GLY A 44 16.49 -2.02 -2.03
N TYR A 45 17.65 -1.58 -2.49
CA TYR A 45 18.21 -1.91 -3.79
C TYR A 45 19.21 -3.09 -3.74
N ASN A 46 19.52 -3.58 -2.54
CA ASN A 46 20.34 -4.76 -2.27
C ASN A 46 19.91 -5.40 -0.95
N LYS A 47 20.53 -6.52 -0.59
CA LYS A 47 20.22 -7.28 0.63
C LYS A 47 20.37 -6.42 1.90
N GLU A 48 21.47 -5.68 2.02
CA GLU A 48 21.76 -4.84 3.20
C GLU A 48 20.69 -3.77 3.40
N MET A 49 20.39 -3.01 2.34
CA MET A 49 19.41 -1.94 2.39
C MET A 49 17.99 -2.47 2.56
N TYR A 50 17.65 -3.62 1.95
CA TYR A 50 16.37 -4.26 2.16
C TYR A 50 16.20 -4.67 3.63
N ASN A 51 17.19 -5.35 4.20
CA ASN A 51 17.14 -5.80 5.59
C ASN A 51 17.02 -4.61 6.56
N LYS A 52 17.74 -3.52 6.27
CA LYS A 52 17.68 -2.30 7.06
C LYS A 52 16.28 -1.67 7.07
N TRP A 53 15.60 -1.61 5.92
CA TRP A 53 14.33 -0.90 5.80
C TRP A 53 13.09 -1.78 6.02
N MET A 54 13.19 -3.06 5.72
CA MET A 54 12.09 -4.01 5.92
C MET A 54 12.19 -4.78 7.24
N ASP A 55 13.31 -4.61 7.96
CA ASP A 55 13.60 -5.24 9.26
C ASP A 55 13.52 -6.79 9.23
N VAL A 56 13.85 -7.37 8.08
CA VAL A 56 13.85 -8.84 7.86
C VAL A 56 14.89 -9.24 6.81
N ASP A 57 15.50 -10.39 6.96
CA ASP A 57 16.47 -10.96 5.98
C ASP A 57 15.76 -11.79 4.89
N ASN A 58 14.90 -11.15 4.12
CA ASN A 58 14.11 -11.83 3.10
C ASN A 58 14.42 -11.39 1.66
N PHE A 59 15.45 -10.60 1.42
CA PHE A 59 15.70 -10.04 0.08
C PHE A 59 15.76 -11.11 -1.02
N ASN A 60 16.58 -12.14 -0.81
CA ASN A 60 16.72 -13.23 -1.79
C ASN A 60 15.44 -14.06 -1.93
N LEU A 61 14.73 -14.30 -0.84
CA LEU A 61 13.42 -14.95 -0.85
C LEU A 61 12.42 -14.18 -1.71
N ILE A 62 12.35 -12.86 -1.54
CA ILE A 62 11.42 -12.03 -2.31
C ILE A 62 11.78 -12.05 -3.79
N LEU A 63 13.06 -11.96 -4.16
CA LEU A 63 13.49 -12.07 -5.56
C LEU A 63 13.14 -13.43 -6.16
N SER A 64 13.30 -14.51 -5.41
CA SER A 64 12.90 -15.86 -5.82
C SER A 64 11.39 -15.95 -6.04
N ASN A 65 10.61 -15.48 -5.08
CA ASN A 65 9.15 -15.47 -5.18
C ASN A 65 8.66 -14.62 -6.37
N LEU A 66 9.24 -13.44 -6.60
CA LEU A 66 8.92 -12.60 -7.76
C LEU A 66 9.21 -13.30 -9.09
N SER A 67 10.31 -14.02 -9.17
CA SER A 67 10.68 -14.81 -10.35
C SER A 67 9.69 -15.97 -10.59
N GLU A 68 9.29 -16.66 -9.52
CA GLU A 68 8.28 -17.73 -9.58
C GLU A 68 6.90 -17.20 -10.01
N ILE A 69 6.46 -16.09 -9.43
CA ILE A 69 5.20 -15.42 -9.78
C ILE A 69 5.20 -15.05 -11.28
N LYS A 70 6.28 -14.40 -11.74
CA LYS A 70 6.41 -14.00 -13.14
C LYS A 70 6.33 -15.20 -14.07
N LYS A 71 7.08 -16.25 -13.76
CA LYS A 71 7.09 -17.50 -14.54
C LYS A 71 5.69 -18.09 -14.61
N TYR A 72 5.01 -18.22 -13.48
CA TYR A 72 3.66 -18.79 -13.43
C TYR A 72 2.63 -17.95 -14.22
N ILE A 73 2.70 -16.61 -14.13
CA ILE A 73 1.84 -15.72 -14.94
C ILE A 73 2.02 -16.00 -16.43
N GLN A 74 3.26 -16.22 -16.87
CA GLN A 74 3.56 -16.52 -18.28
C GLN A 74 3.08 -17.91 -18.71
N GLU A 75 3.27 -18.92 -17.86
CA GLU A 75 2.89 -20.31 -18.13
C GLU A 75 1.37 -20.53 -18.10
N SER A 76 0.64 -19.80 -17.25
CA SER A 76 -0.82 -19.90 -17.11
C SER A 76 -1.60 -18.97 -18.04
N ASP A 77 -0.93 -18.23 -18.93
CA ASP A 77 -1.53 -17.19 -19.78
C ASP A 77 -2.39 -16.19 -18.99
N SER A 78 -2.01 -15.94 -17.74
CA SER A 78 -2.71 -15.02 -16.86
C SER A 78 -2.49 -13.57 -17.28
N LYS A 79 -3.55 -12.76 -17.23
CA LYS A 79 -3.47 -11.31 -17.48
C LYS A 79 -3.05 -10.51 -16.25
N CYS A 80 -2.68 -11.18 -15.18
CA CYS A 80 -2.20 -10.54 -13.96
C CYS A 80 -0.94 -9.70 -14.24
N GLN A 81 -0.95 -8.46 -13.81
CA GLN A 81 0.22 -7.58 -13.90
C GLN A 81 1.04 -7.67 -12.62
N LEU A 82 2.31 -8.04 -12.74
CA LEU A 82 3.27 -8.03 -11.64
C LEU A 82 4.10 -6.76 -11.65
N SER A 83 4.26 -6.14 -10.49
CA SER A 83 5.13 -4.99 -10.30
C SER A 83 5.78 -4.99 -8.92
N THR A 84 6.82 -4.18 -8.77
CA THR A 84 7.40 -3.88 -7.45
C THR A 84 7.15 -2.43 -7.07
N TYR A 85 7.30 -2.15 -5.77
CA TYR A 85 7.24 -0.83 -5.19
C TYR A 85 8.50 -0.58 -4.37
N HIS A 86 9.17 0.52 -4.65
CA HIS A 86 10.36 0.97 -3.95
C HIS A 86 10.20 2.42 -3.49
N LEU A 87 10.71 2.71 -2.31
CA LEU A 87 10.83 4.07 -1.79
C LEU A 87 12.30 4.45 -1.76
N VAL A 88 12.65 5.55 -2.42
CA VAL A 88 13.98 6.15 -2.31
C VAL A 88 14.21 6.55 -0.86
N THR A 89 15.23 5.99 -0.25
CA THR A 89 15.52 6.11 1.18
C THR A 89 16.50 7.24 1.50
N ASP A 90 17.33 7.63 0.53
CA ASP A 90 18.27 8.73 0.64
C ASP A 90 18.15 9.68 -0.56
N ASN A 91 17.55 10.84 -0.35
CA ASN A 91 17.37 11.83 -1.42
C ASN A 91 18.68 12.35 -2.02
N LYS A 92 19.79 12.31 -1.27
CA LYS A 92 21.12 12.74 -1.77
C LYS A 92 21.71 11.71 -2.73
N LYS A 93 21.30 10.45 -2.61
CA LYS A 93 21.73 9.32 -3.43
C LYS A 93 20.63 8.81 -4.37
N GLU A 94 19.57 9.59 -4.59
CA GLU A 94 18.37 9.17 -5.34
C GLU A 94 18.71 8.46 -6.65
N LYS A 95 19.55 9.08 -7.49
CA LYS A 95 19.92 8.49 -8.78
C LYS A 95 20.63 7.16 -8.64
N TYR A 96 21.62 7.09 -7.76
CA TYR A 96 22.36 5.85 -7.48
C TYR A 96 21.42 4.74 -6.98
N GLU A 97 20.55 5.06 -6.03
CA GLU A 97 19.59 4.11 -5.45
C GLU A 97 18.62 3.58 -6.51
N ILE A 98 18.13 4.45 -7.39
CA ILE A 98 17.24 4.06 -8.49
C ILE A 98 17.98 3.16 -9.49
N ASP A 99 19.21 3.49 -9.87
CA ASP A 99 19.98 2.72 -10.84
C ASP A 99 20.34 1.32 -10.28
N GLU A 100 20.77 1.24 -9.02
CA GLU A 100 21.03 -0.04 -8.36
C GLU A 100 19.74 -0.87 -8.19
N TYR A 101 18.60 -0.24 -7.86
CA TYR A 101 17.32 -0.93 -7.77
C TYR A 101 16.89 -1.50 -9.13
N LYS A 102 17.04 -0.74 -10.20
CA LYS A 102 16.75 -1.23 -11.55
C LYS A 102 17.57 -2.47 -11.86
N LYS A 103 18.89 -2.40 -11.67
CA LYS A 103 19.82 -3.50 -11.95
C LYS A 103 19.53 -4.74 -11.09
N ASN A 104 19.43 -4.56 -9.77
CA ASN A 104 19.40 -5.67 -8.82
C ASN A 104 18.00 -6.28 -8.63
N VAL A 105 16.93 -5.57 -9.00
CA VAL A 105 15.54 -6.04 -8.83
C VAL A 105 14.82 -6.11 -10.18
N ILE A 106 14.70 -5.00 -10.89
CA ILE A 106 13.85 -4.94 -12.08
C ILE A 106 14.41 -5.80 -13.21
N GLU A 107 15.66 -5.58 -13.59
CA GLU A 107 16.34 -6.28 -14.69
C GLU A 107 16.58 -7.74 -14.33
N LYS A 108 17.02 -8.00 -13.09
CA LYS A 108 17.29 -9.35 -12.60
C LYS A 108 16.07 -10.26 -12.69
N ILE A 109 14.87 -9.74 -12.44
CA ILE A 109 13.61 -10.48 -12.54
C ILE A 109 13.01 -10.33 -13.94
N GLY A 110 13.42 -9.30 -14.69
CA GLY A 110 12.86 -8.93 -15.99
C GLY A 110 11.44 -8.37 -15.85
N LEU A 111 11.20 -7.50 -14.88
CA LEU A 111 9.90 -6.84 -14.71
C LEU A 111 9.71 -5.74 -15.74
N SER A 112 8.52 -5.68 -16.33
CA SER A 112 8.14 -4.60 -17.26
C SER A 112 7.71 -3.33 -16.55
N ARG A 113 7.38 -3.40 -15.27
CA ARG A 113 6.86 -2.27 -14.47
C ARG A 113 7.37 -2.31 -13.03
N SER A 114 7.78 -1.15 -12.53
CA SER A 114 8.06 -0.90 -11.13
C SER A 114 7.64 0.52 -10.75
N TYR A 115 7.29 0.73 -9.50
CA TYR A 115 6.92 2.03 -8.96
C TYR A 115 8.01 2.46 -7.98
N ILE A 116 8.71 3.54 -8.32
CA ILE A 116 9.77 4.11 -7.51
C ILE A 116 9.32 5.50 -7.08
N TRP A 117 9.13 5.68 -5.78
CA TRP A 117 8.67 6.94 -5.21
C TRP A 117 9.65 7.44 -4.17
N LYS A 118 9.52 8.71 -3.81
CA LYS A 118 10.25 9.25 -2.66
C LYS A 118 9.58 8.82 -1.37
N MET A 119 10.40 8.55 -0.38
CA MET A 119 9.91 8.24 0.97
C MET A 119 9.00 9.37 1.46
N HIS A 120 7.89 9.01 2.05
CA HIS A 120 6.94 9.93 2.70
C HIS A 120 6.93 9.70 4.21
N ASN A 121 6.28 10.60 4.95
CA ASN A 121 6.34 10.59 6.41
C ASN A 121 5.17 9.86 7.11
N TRP A 122 4.32 9.14 6.35
CA TRP A 122 3.15 8.44 6.88
C TRP A 122 2.35 9.27 7.90
N SER A 123 1.87 10.45 7.46
CA SER A 123 1.10 11.38 8.31
C SER A 123 1.86 11.86 9.56
N GLY A 124 3.17 12.04 9.44
CA GLY A 124 4.03 12.51 10.53
C GLY A 124 4.61 11.43 11.44
N ASN A 125 4.25 10.16 11.24
CA ASN A 125 4.78 9.06 12.06
C ASN A 125 6.25 8.72 11.77
N TYR A 126 6.82 9.28 10.72
CA TYR A 126 8.23 9.10 10.37
C TYR A 126 8.86 10.45 10.03
N ASP A 127 9.93 10.80 10.76
CA ASP A 127 10.70 12.00 10.45
C ASP A 127 11.54 11.76 9.20
N ASN A 128 11.14 12.44 8.13
CA ASN A 128 11.77 12.33 6.83
C ASN A 128 12.21 13.71 6.34
N THR A 129 13.50 13.86 6.10
CA THR A 129 14.14 15.06 5.57
C THR A 129 13.83 15.36 4.09
N ASN A 130 12.80 14.73 3.49
CA ASN A 130 12.42 15.02 2.12
C ASN A 130 11.89 16.46 1.99
N PRO A 131 12.61 17.37 1.31
CA PRO A 131 12.24 18.79 1.24
C PRO A 131 10.85 19.05 0.60
N ARG A 132 10.31 18.09 -0.15
CA ARG A 132 8.94 18.20 -0.69
C ARG A 132 7.85 18.05 0.37
N LEU A 133 8.15 17.46 1.53
CA LEU A 133 7.19 17.32 2.62
C LEU A 133 7.01 18.58 3.44
N GLY A 134 7.96 19.53 3.37
CA GLY A 134 7.85 20.86 3.99
C GLY A 134 6.90 21.82 3.26
N MET A 135 6.38 21.47 2.09
CA MET A 135 5.37 22.28 1.40
C MET A 135 4.02 22.06 2.08
N LYS A 136 3.52 23.08 2.76
CA LYS A 136 2.15 23.07 3.31
C LYS A 136 1.18 22.76 2.19
N LYS A 137 0.56 21.60 2.20
CA LYS A 137 -0.54 21.28 1.29
C LYS A 137 -1.71 22.19 1.64
N LYS A 138 -2.31 22.79 0.62
CA LYS A 138 -3.50 23.66 0.81
C LYS A 138 -4.75 22.83 1.12
N SER A 139 -4.78 21.55 0.74
CA SER A 139 -5.86 20.61 1.01
C SER A 139 -5.45 19.20 0.57
N CYS A 140 -6.22 18.18 0.99
CA CYS A 140 -6.11 16.81 0.51
C CYS A 140 -7.43 16.40 -0.17
N GLY A 141 -7.35 15.87 -1.39
CA GLY A 141 -8.52 15.40 -2.14
C GLY A 141 -9.09 14.05 -1.67
N ARG A 142 -8.41 13.33 -0.79
CA ARG A 142 -8.82 12.00 -0.33
C ARG A 142 -10.22 11.92 0.28
N PRO A 143 -10.65 12.85 1.14
CA PRO A 143 -12.01 12.80 1.71
C PRO A 143 -13.13 12.94 0.69
N PHE A 144 -12.81 13.44 -0.52
CA PHE A 144 -13.77 13.67 -1.61
C PHE A 144 -13.65 12.65 -2.74
N ALA A 145 -12.63 11.80 -2.72
CA ALA A 145 -12.42 10.76 -3.72
C ALA A 145 -13.42 9.60 -3.50
N PRO A 146 -13.85 8.90 -4.55
CA PRO A 146 -14.63 7.68 -4.44
C PRO A 146 -13.74 6.51 -4.00
N GLU A 147 -12.99 6.71 -2.95
CA GLU A 147 -12.01 5.79 -2.39
C GLU A 147 -12.24 5.69 -0.88
N ILE A 148 -12.35 4.49 -0.38
CA ILE A 148 -12.45 4.21 1.05
C ILE A 148 -11.28 3.34 1.49
N THR A 149 -10.87 3.50 2.73
CA THR A 149 -9.89 2.64 3.38
C THR A 149 -10.52 1.96 4.58
N ILE A 150 -10.50 0.63 4.55
CA ILE A 150 -10.95 -0.19 5.67
C ILE A 150 -9.72 -0.86 6.27
N ARG A 151 -9.46 -0.64 7.55
CA ARG A 151 -8.38 -1.27 8.29
C ARG A 151 -8.86 -2.58 8.89
N ALA A 152 -8.11 -3.64 8.62
CA ALA A 152 -8.23 -4.90 9.32
C ALA A 152 -7.23 -4.93 10.49
N GLY A 153 -7.65 -5.44 11.62
CA GLY A 153 -6.86 -5.46 12.85
C GLY A 153 -7.11 -4.23 13.73
N GLY A 154 -6.72 -4.32 14.96
CA GLY A 154 -6.91 -3.31 16.00
C GLY A 154 -6.95 -3.97 17.36
N LYS A 155 -6.94 -3.19 18.43
CA LYS A 155 -7.19 -3.70 19.78
C LYS A 155 -8.53 -4.41 19.80
N GLU A 156 -8.61 -5.56 20.45
CA GLU A 156 -9.84 -6.34 20.65
C GLU A 156 -10.45 -6.98 19.38
N GLY A 157 -9.66 -7.26 18.34
CA GLY A 157 -10.15 -7.92 17.13
C GLY A 157 -11.10 -7.08 16.28
N ARG A 158 -11.14 -5.78 16.45
CA ARG A 158 -11.91 -4.86 15.60
C ARG A 158 -11.31 -4.81 14.21
N THR A 159 -12.01 -5.37 13.23
CA THR A 159 -11.45 -5.67 11.90
C THR A 159 -12.00 -4.81 10.77
N SER A 160 -12.83 -3.81 11.08
CA SER A 160 -13.63 -3.11 10.08
C SER A 160 -13.67 -1.59 10.27
N ALA A 161 -12.59 -1.01 10.82
CA ALA A 161 -12.49 0.43 11.01
C ALA A 161 -12.34 1.15 9.67
N MET A 162 -13.23 2.06 9.35
CA MET A 162 -13.12 2.95 8.21
C MET A 162 -12.29 4.17 8.60
N VAL A 163 -11.26 4.48 7.82
CA VAL A 163 -10.31 5.56 8.08
C VAL A 163 -10.16 6.45 6.85
N PRO A 164 -9.68 7.71 7.00
CA PRO A 164 -9.60 8.69 5.91
C PRO A 164 -8.76 8.25 4.72
N CYS A 165 -7.68 7.53 4.96
CA CYS A 165 -6.80 7.05 3.88
C CYS A 165 -5.81 6.00 4.38
N CYS A 166 -5.12 5.35 3.44
CA CYS A 166 -4.10 4.33 3.71
C CYS A 166 -2.84 4.86 4.42
N GLN A 167 -2.67 6.16 4.58
CA GLN A 167 -1.57 6.77 5.32
C GLN A 167 -1.84 6.83 6.83
N THR A 168 -3.08 6.61 7.24
CA THR A 168 -3.50 6.59 8.65
C THR A 168 -3.20 5.20 9.22
N LEU A 169 -1.99 5.01 9.73
CA LEU A 169 -1.43 3.68 10.04
C LEU A 169 -1.49 3.26 11.52
N GLY A 170 -2.21 3.97 12.39
CA GLY A 170 -2.32 3.54 13.79
C GLY A 170 -1.80 4.52 14.82
N PRO A 171 -1.41 4.06 16.03
CA PRO A 171 -1.04 4.93 17.14
C PRO A 171 0.00 6.01 16.76
N PRO A 172 -0.01 7.17 17.41
CA PRO A 172 -0.73 7.46 18.65
C PRO A 172 -2.19 7.89 18.51
N ASN A 173 -2.66 8.22 17.32
CA ASN A 173 -3.98 8.81 17.09
C ASN A 173 -4.96 7.82 16.46
N GLU A 174 -4.88 6.54 16.80
CA GLU A 174 -5.70 5.50 16.16
C GLU A 174 -7.19 5.78 16.27
N GLU A 175 -7.67 6.18 17.44
CA GLU A 175 -9.09 6.44 17.68
C GLU A 175 -9.58 7.72 16.99
N LYS A 176 -8.78 8.76 16.96
CA LYS A 176 -9.11 10.04 16.29
C LYS A 176 -9.23 9.92 14.77
N SER A 177 -8.57 8.93 14.18
CA SER A 177 -8.61 8.71 12.73
C SER A 177 -9.67 7.72 12.28
N ILE A 178 -10.43 7.12 13.18
CA ILE A 178 -11.50 6.18 12.86
C ILE A 178 -12.78 6.97 12.61
N LEU A 179 -13.31 6.83 11.39
CA LEU A 179 -14.56 7.48 10.98
C LEU A 179 -15.80 6.66 11.33
N GLY A 180 -15.63 5.37 11.60
CA GLY A 180 -16.67 4.45 12.02
C GLY A 180 -16.25 2.98 11.86
N HIS A 181 -17.14 2.08 12.27
CA HIS A 181 -16.89 0.64 12.28
C HIS A 181 -17.98 -0.11 11.50
N LEU A 182 -17.59 -0.77 10.41
CA LEU A 182 -18.53 -1.48 9.52
C LEU A 182 -19.07 -2.81 10.09
N ASP A 183 -18.61 -3.24 11.24
CA ASP A 183 -19.22 -4.32 12.02
C ASP A 183 -20.40 -3.86 12.89
N LYS A 184 -20.59 -2.54 13.03
CA LYS A 184 -21.64 -1.92 13.84
C LYS A 184 -22.55 -0.98 13.06
N GLN A 185 -22.08 -0.50 11.93
CA GLN A 185 -22.71 0.53 11.12
C GLN A 185 -22.71 0.08 9.65
N SER A 186 -23.70 0.47 8.88
CA SER A 186 -23.66 0.32 7.43
C SER A 186 -22.59 1.22 6.81
N PHE A 187 -22.21 0.93 5.58
CA PHE A 187 -21.28 1.76 4.82
C PHE A 187 -21.80 3.20 4.70
N GLU A 188 -23.09 3.35 4.39
CA GLU A 188 -23.75 4.63 4.21
C GLU A 188 -23.77 5.45 5.50
N GLU A 189 -24.06 4.83 6.65
CA GLU A 189 -24.02 5.50 7.95
C GLU A 189 -22.63 6.05 8.30
N VAL A 190 -21.56 5.38 7.91
CA VAL A 190 -20.20 5.88 8.12
C VAL A 190 -19.83 6.92 7.08
N TYR A 191 -20.05 6.63 5.79
CA TYR A 191 -19.56 7.46 4.68
C TYR A 191 -20.27 8.81 4.60
N PHE A 192 -21.57 8.86 4.95
CA PHE A 192 -22.38 10.07 5.02
C PHE A 192 -22.60 10.55 6.45
N GLY A 193 -21.95 9.93 7.43
CA GLY A 193 -22.04 10.25 8.83
C GLY A 193 -21.25 11.48 9.25
N GLU A 194 -21.53 11.94 10.46
CA GLU A 194 -21.03 13.18 11.03
C GLU A 194 -19.50 13.28 11.01
N GLU A 195 -18.78 12.21 11.37
CA GLU A 195 -17.31 12.22 11.42
C GLU A 195 -16.68 12.40 10.03
N TYR A 196 -17.27 11.80 9.01
CA TYR A 196 -16.80 11.99 7.64
C TYR A 196 -17.15 13.37 7.09
N GLU A 197 -18.32 13.91 7.47
CA GLU A 197 -18.73 15.26 7.08
C GLU A 197 -17.86 16.32 7.74
N LYS A 198 -17.54 16.18 9.03
CA LYS A 198 -16.56 17.05 9.72
C LYS A 198 -15.23 17.08 9.02
N LEU A 199 -14.73 15.90 8.63
CA LEU A 199 -13.47 15.78 7.89
C LEU A 199 -13.53 16.53 6.54
N ARG A 200 -14.59 16.38 5.77
CA ARG A 200 -14.79 17.06 4.49
C ARG A 200 -14.92 18.56 4.65
N ASP A 201 -15.71 18.99 5.63
CA ASP A 201 -15.93 20.40 5.93
C ASP A 201 -14.62 21.09 6.34
N ALA A 202 -13.85 20.51 7.26
CA ALA A 202 -12.54 21.01 7.65
C ALA A 202 -11.58 21.15 6.45
N HIS A 203 -11.59 20.19 5.52
CA HIS A 203 -10.81 20.28 4.28
C HIS A 203 -11.31 21.38 3.34
N THR A 204 -12.60 21.58 3.24
CA THR A 204 -13.23 22.63 2.43
C THR A 204 -12.90 24.03 2.96
N ARG A 205 -13.03 24.22 4.26
CA ARG A 205 -12.72 25.47 4.96
C ARG A 205 -11.23 25.69 5.19
N LYS A 206 -10.39 24.66 5.01
CA LYS A 206 -8.95 24.62 5.37
C LYS A 206 -8.71 24.80 6.88
N ALA A 207 -9.64 24.36 7.68
CA ALA A 207 -9.60 24.41 9.14
C ALA A 207 -9.01 23.09 9.69
N PHE A 208 -7.77 22.79 9.35
CA PHE A 208 -7.13 21.51 9.65
C PHE A 208 -6.91 21.29 11.15
N ASP A 209 -6.78 22.36 11.93
CA ASP A 209 -6.61 22.30 13.38
C ASP A 209 -7.85 21.73 14.10
N GLU A 210 -9.01 21.66 13.42
CA GLU A 210 -10.25 21.08 13.96
C GLU A 210 -10.32 19.55 13.82
N ILE A 211 -9.40 18.96 13.11
CA ILE A 211 -9.35 17.51 12.80
C ILE A 211 -8.04 16.82 13.24
N GLU A 212 -7.25 17.51 14.07
CA GLU A 212 -6.02 16.95 14.67
C GLU A 212 -6.29 16.07 15.92
#